data_0b3e20f1c5be04362f76ab5cf2aa3418
#
_entry.id   0b3e20f1c5be04362f76ab5cf2aa3418
#
_cell.length_a   1.000
_cell.length_b   1.000
_cell.length_c   1.000
_cell.angle_alpha   90.00
_cell.angle_beta   90.00
_cell.angle_gamma   90.00
#
_symmetry.space_group_name_H-M   'P 1'
#
loop_
_entity.id
_entity.type
_entity.pdbx_description
1 polymer ?
#
loop_
_entity_poly.entity_id
_entity_poly.type
_entity_poly.pdbx_seq_one_letter_code
_entity_poly.pdbx_strand_id
1 'polypeptide(L)'
;LMYRIAILGSENSHAINFAKLYNGGHPMRNGIGYHDIHVIGAYGPDEKANKQLLEEGGVEYIADNFSDFLGKVDGIMITARHGGQHLRYAEPYLKAGIPMFVDKPITIEEEEAVSLARIAKYKGIPLCGGSCCGGVTAAQSLKKLVAHPTERLGIVTGGTVVAPINMRNEYGDFFFYSQHLVQIMLEIFGYD
;
A
#
# COMPACT_ATOMS: atom_id res chain seq x y z
N LEU A 1 3.70 9.44 22.05
CA LEU A 1 4.73 9.47 21.00
C LEU A 1 4.02 9.64 19.68
N MET A 2 4.46 10.57 18.84
CA MET A 2 3.92 10.82 17.49
C MET A 2 4.88 10.23 16.47
N TYR A 3 4.43 9.29 15.65
CA TYR A 3 5.20 8.74 14.54
C TYR A 3 5.10 9.65 13.32
N ARG A 4 6.24 10.02 12.78
CA ARG A 4 6.35 10.85 11.58
C ARG A 4 6.48 9.97 10.35
N ILE A 5 5.58 10.12 9.41
CA ILE A 5 5.53 9.34 8.17
C ILE A 5 5.75 10.25 6.97
N ALA A 6 6.42 9.77 5.94
CA ALA A 6 6.44 10.41 4.63
C ALA A 6 5.78 9.53 3.57
N ILE A 7 5.19 10.16 2.56
CA ILE A 7 4.58 9.49 1.40
C ILE A 7 5.46 9.69 0.18
N LEU A 8 5.80 8.58 -0.51
CA LEU A 8 6.59 8.58 -1.75
C LEU A 8 5.70 8.09 -2.89
N GLY A 9 5.42 8.96 -3.86
CA GLY A 9 4.49 8.72 -4.97
C GLY A 9 3.18 9.50 -4.79
N SER A 10 3.27 10.85 -4.85
CA SER A 10 2.14 11.76 -4.67
C SER A 10 1.08 11.66 -5.77
N GLU A 11 1.45 11.18 -6.95
CA GLU A 11 0.61 11.11 -8.15
C GLU A 11 -0.52 10.07 -8.06
N ASN A 12 -0.50 9.22 -7.05
CA ASN A 12 -1.57 8.27 -6.79
C ASN A 12 -2.62 8.89 -5.86
N SER A 13 -3.90 8.68 -6.17
CA SER A 13 -5.01 9.09 -5.30
C SER A 13 -4.95 8.48 -3.90
N HIS A 14 -4.21 7.40 -3.71
CA HIS A 14 -3.97 6.81 -2.39
C HIS A 14 -3.14 7.74 -1.51
N ALA A 15 -2.20 8.50 -2.06
CA ALA A 15 -1.37 9.44 -1.32
C ALA A 15 -2.20 10.47 -0.55
N ILE A 16 -3.10 11.17 -1.25
CA ILE A 16 -3.97 12.17 -0.62
C ILE A 16 -4.97 11.54 0.36
N ASN A 17 -5.48 10.33 0.04
CA ASN A 17 -6.39 9.63 0.93
C ASN A 17 -5.70 9.21 2.24
N PHE A 18 -4.47 8.68 2.19
CA PHE A 18 -3.70 8.36 3.38
C PHE A 18 -3.33 9.62 4.17
N ALA A 19 -2.87 10.67 3.50
CA ALA A 19 -2.57 11.93 4.17
C ALA A 19 -3.80 12.47 4.93
N LYS A 20 -4.96 12.55 4.29
CA LYS A 20 -6.22 12.95 4.94
C LYS A 20 -6.64 12.01 6.08
N LEU A 21 -6.44 10.71 5.90
CA LEU A 21 -6.79 9.72 6.92
C LEU A 21 -5.98 9.94 8.20
N TYR A 22 -4.69 10.13 8.10
CA TYR A 22 -3.82 10.30 9.25
C TYR A 22 -3.81 11.72 9.80
N ASN A 23 -3.84 12.75 8.94
CA ASN A 23 -3.78 14.16 9.36
C ASN A 23 -5.16 14.77 9.66
N GLY A 24 -6.26 14.06 9.44
CA GLY A 24 -7.58 14.47 9.96
C GLY A 24 -8.63 14.93 8.97
N GLY A 25 -8.35 14.95 7.67
CA GLY A 25 -9.29 15.45 6.66
C GLY A 25 -10.17 14.41 5.97
N HIS A 26 -10.04 13.10 6.26
CA HIS A 26 -10.74 12.06 5.52
C HIS A 26 -12.19 11.82 6.03
N PRO A 27 -13.21 11.80 5.13
CA PRO A 27 -14.60 11.60 5.51
C PRO A 27 -14.88 10.26 6.23
N MET A 28 -14.16 9.20 5.90
CA MET A 28 -14.30 7.87 6.51
C MET A 28 -13.69 7.78 7.92
N ARG A 29 -13.10 8.84 8.42
CA ARG A 29 -12.49 8.84 9.74
C ARG A 29 -13.53 8.68 10.88
N ASN A 30 -14.77 9.08 10.67
CA ASN A 30 -15.89 8.91 11.61
C ASN A 30 -15.53 9.14 13.10
N GLY A 31 -14.69 10.14 13.38
CA GLY A 31 -14.20 10.40 14.73
C GLY A 31 -13.08 9.47 15.22
N ILE A 32 -12.63 8.50 14.43
CA ILE A 32 -11.45 7.70 14.75
C ILE A 32 -10.20 8.57 14.57
N GLY A 33 -9.53 8.89 15.67
CA GLY A 33 -8.30 9.66 15.66
C GLY A 33 -7.08 8.75 15.60
N TYR A 34 -6.23 8.96 14.60
CA TYR A 34 -4.87 8.43 14.61
C TYR A 34 -3.99 9.49 15.27
N HIS A 35 -4.04 9.57 16.61
CA HIS A 35 -3.36 10.61 17.37
C HIS A 35 -1.86 10.38 17.51
N ASP A 36 -1.38 9.24 17.08
CA ASP A 36 -0.01 8.80 17.19
C ASP A 36 0.74 8.76 15.84
N ILE A 37 0.07 9.13 14.74
CA ILE A 37 0.66 9.15 13.40
C ILE A 37 0.42 10.51 12.74
N HIS A 38 1.46 11.07 12.12
CA HIS A 38 1.39 12.29 11.32
C HIS A 38 2.20 12.15 10.03
N VAL A 39 1.57 12.43 8.90
CA VAL A 39 2.24 12.49 7.59
C VAL A 39 2.85 13.89 7.45
N ILE A 40 4.16 13.98 7.65
CA ILE A 40 4.88 15.26 7.66
C ILE A 40 5.18 15.79 6.27
N GLY A 41 5.30 14.92 5.27
CA GLY A 41 5.67 15.36 3.93
C GLY A 41 5.44 14.30 2.87
N ALA A 42 5.62 14.71 1.62
CA ALA A 42 5.49 13.81 0.47
C ALA A 42 6.52 14.12 -0.62
N TYR A 43 6.72 13.16 -1.51
CA TYR A 43 7.50 13.27 -2.73
C TYR A 43 6.72 12.68 -3.90
N GLY A 44 6.78 13.30 -5.06
CA GLY A 44 6.28 12.74 -6.32
C GLY A 44 6.36 13.74 -7.46
N PRO A 45 6.21 13.26 -8.71
CA PRO A 45 6.46 14.07 -9.91
C PRO A 45 5.29 14.97 -10.32
N ASP A 46 4.10 14.80 -9.74
CA ASP A 46 2.89 15.51 -10.14
C ASP A 46 2.68 16.76 -9.26
N GLU A 47 2.93 17.95 -9.84
CA GLU A 47 2.79 19.23 -9.14
C GLU A 47 1.36 19.47 -8.63
N LYS A 48 0.33 19.04 -9.36
CA LYS A 48 -1.06 19.20 -8.94
C LYS A 48 -1.37 18.34 -7.73
N ALA A 49 -0.92 17.09 -7.73
CA ALA A 49 -1.08 16.19 -6.59
C ALA A 49 -0.27 16.69 -5.38
N ASN A 50 0.94 17.20 -5.60
CA ASN A 50 1.77 17.81 -4.57
C ASN A 50 1.06 19.00 -3.91
N LYS A 51 0.50 19.90 -4.72
CA LYS A 51 -0.29 21.03 -4.22
C LYS A 51 -1.49 20.57 -3.41
N GLN A 52 -2.21 19.56 -3.89
CA GLN A 52 -3.36 19.00 -3.16
C GLN A 52 -2.95 18.41 -1.81
N LEU A 53 -1.82 17.75 -1.72
CA LEU A 53 -1.29 17.22 -0.45
C LEU A 53 -0.99 18.33 0.56
N LEU A 54 -0.43 19.46 0.12
CA LEU A 54 -0.21 20.63 0.98
C LEU A 54 -1.52 21.27 1.44
N GLU A 55 -2.45 21.51 0.52
CA GLU A 55 -3.67 22.26 0.80
C GLU A 55 -4.75 21.46 1.54
N GLU A 56 -4.88 20.17 1.21
CA GLU A 56 -5.95 19.32 1.71
C GLU A 56 -5.47 18.13 2.55
N GLY A 57 -4.24 17.67 2.32
CA GLY A 57 -3.65 16.51 3.01
C GLY A 57 -3.02 16.84 4.35
N GLY A 58 -2.80 18.12 4.64
CA GLY A 58 -2.18 18.56 5.87
C GLY A 58 -0.70 18.16 6.00
N VAL A 59 -0.01 17.91 4.87
CA VAL A 59 1.44 17.68 4.87
C VAL A 59 2.18 19.01 4.96
N GLU A 60 3.33 19.02 5.61
CA GLU A 60 4.08 20.25 5.89
C GLU A 60 4.89 20.74 4.69
N TYR A 61 5.42 19.79 3.87
CA TYR A 61 6.23 20.11 2.69
C TYR A 61 6.26 18.98 1.66
N ILE A 62 6.66 19.37 0.44
CA ILE A 62 7.00 18.42 -0.63
C ILE A 62 8.52 18.42 -0.79
N ALA A 63 9.11 17.24 -0.77
CA ALA A 63 10.55 17.07 -0.93
C ALA A 63 10.98 17.13 -2.40
N ASP A 64 12.19 17.61 -2.66
CA ASP A 64 12.79 17.64 -3.99
C ASP A 64 13.30 16.26 -4.42
N ASN A 65 13.66 15.40 -3.43
CA ASN A 65 14.12 14.05 -3.69
C ASN A 65 13.44 13.05 -2.75
N PHE A 66 13.18 11.82 -3.27
CA PHE A 66 12.56 10.77 -2.46
C PHE A 66 13.39 10.34 -1.23
N SER A 67 14.68 10.61 -1.20
CA SER A 67 15.56 10.30 -0.05
C SER A 67 15.65 11.39 1.02
N ASP A 68 15.03 12.55 0.82
CA ASP A 68 15.17 13.71 1.71
C ASP A 68 14.52 13.52 3.09
N PHE A 69 13.75 12.45 3.27
CA PHE A 69 13.13 12.09 4.55
C PHE A 69 14.03 11.21 5.43
N LEU A 70 15.20 10.77 4.95
CA LEU A 70 16.14 10.00 5.77
C LEU A 70 16.53 10.76 7.03
N GLY A 71 16.44 10.09 8.18
CA GLY A 71 16.68 10.69 9.49
C GLY A 71 15.59 11.63 10.02
N LYS A 72 14.51 11.84 9.27
CA LYS A 72 13.41 12.73 9.64
C LYS A 72 12.11 12.02 9.97
N VAL A 73 11.98 10.74 9.55
CA VAL A 73 10.74 9.94 9.65
C VAL A 73 10.97 8.63 10.39
N ASP A 74 9.91 8.14 10.99
CA ASP A 74 9.86 6.86 11.69
C ASP A 74 9.33 5.73 10.79
N GLY A 75 8.73 6.08 9.64
CA GLY A 75 8.25 5.16 8.62
C GLY A 75 7.96 5.85 7.30
N ILE A 76 7.81 5.08 6.24
CA ILE A 76 7.40 5.59 4.92
C ILE A 76 6.22 4.80 4.34
N MET A 77 5.44 5.48 3.52
CA MET A 77 4.42 4.89 2.66
C MET A 77 4.79 5.12 1.21
N ILE A 78 4.98 4.04 0.46
CA ILE A 78 5.30 4.11 -0.96
C ILE A 78 4.01 3.88 -1.72
N THR A 79 3.52 4.91 -2.39
CA THR A 79 2.24 4.94 -3.10
C THR A 79 2.37 5.26 -4.57
N ALA A 80 3.58 5.22 -5.12
CA ALA A 80 3.78 5.47 -6.54
C ALA A 80 2.82 4.61 -7.39
N ARG A 81 2.25 5.22 -8.42
CA ARG A 81 1.22 4.55 -9.21
C ARG A 81 1.77 3.38 -10.02
N HIS A 82 3.03 3.51 -10.45
CA HIS A 82 3.75 2.48 -11.19
C HIS A 82 4.62 1.65 -10.24
N GLY A 83 4.33 0.35 -10.09
CA GLY A 83 5.05 -0.55 -9.18
C GLY A 83 6.55 -0.67 -9.43
N GLY A 84 7.02 -0.42 -10.65
CA GLY A 84 8.45 -0.37 -10.97
C GLY A 84 9.25 0.77 -10.32
N GLN A 85 8.59 1.71 -9.63
CA GLN A 85 9.26 2.73 -8.84
C GLN A 85 9.45 2.31 -7.37
N HIS A 86 8.75 1.28 -6.90
CA HIS A 86 8.64 0.98 -5.49
C HIS A 86 9.96 0.54 -4.87
N LEU A 87 10.69 -0.37 -5.51
CA LEU A 87 12.00 -0.79 -4.99
C LEU A 87 12.99 0.37 -4.95
N ARG A 88 13.02 1.21 -5.99
CA ARG A 88 13.89 2.39 -6.05
C ARG A 88 13.62 3.34 -4.87
N TYR A 89 12.35 3.57 -4.54
CA TYR A 89 11.97 4.45 -3.42
C TYR A 89 12.21 3.78 -2.06
N ALA A 90 12.03 2.47 -1.98
CA ALA A 90 12.23 1.70 -0.75
C ALA A 90 13.70 1.55 -0.35
N GLU A 91 14.60 1.42 -1.33
CA GLU A 91 15.99 1.00 -1.11
C GLU A 91 16.76 1.85 -0.07
N PRO A 92 16.76 3.20 -0.11
CA PRO A 92 17.48 3.99 0.88
C PRO A 92 16.93 3.79 2.30
N TYR A 93 15.63 3.61 2.44
CA TYR A 93 14.96 3.40 3.73
C TYR A 93 15.16 1.98 4.26
N LEU A 94 15.19 0.97 3.38
CA LEU A 94 15.60 -0.39 3.75
C LEU A 94 17.05 -0.41 4.27
N LYS A 95 17.95 0.34 3.63
CA LYS A 95 19.34 0.47 4.10
C LYS A 95 19.39 1.11 5.50
N ALA A 96 18.55 2.10 5.74
CA ALA A 96 18.45 2.82 7.00
C ALA A 96 17.65 2.10 8.10
N GLY A 97 17.01 0.96 7.79
CA GLY A 97 16.23 0.19 8.76
C GLY A 97 14.85 0.78 9.07
N ILE A 98 14.29 1.58 8.17
CA ILE A 98 13.03 2.29 8.38
C ILE A 98 11.84 1.42 7.97
N PRO A 99 10.83 1.24 8.84
CA PRO A 99 9.58 0.56 8.52
C PRO A 99 8.86 1.16 7.32
N MET A 100 8.17 0.31 6.55
CA MET A 100 7.50 0.78 5.36
C MET A 100 6.19 0.06 5.03
N PHE A 101 5.29 0.82 4.46
CA PHE A 101 4.13 0.34 3.72
C PHE A 101 4.38 0.51 2.23
N VAL A 102 4.17 -0.53 1.45
CA VAL A 102 4.30 -0.49 -0.01
C VAL A 102 2.93 -0.80 -0.63
N ASP A 103 2.40 0.18 -1.34
CA ASP A 103 1.08 0.04 -1.98
C ASP A 103 1.12 -0.96 -3.16
N LYS A 104 -0.02 -1.23 -3.73
CA LYS A 104 -0.18 -2.11 -4.89
C LYS A 104 0.17 -1.39 -6.23
N PRO A 105 0.73 -2.13 -7.17
CA PRO A 105 1.38 -3.44 -7.03
C PRO A 105 2.67 -3.30 -6.22
N ILE A 106 3.01 -4.29 -5.40
CA ILE A 106 4.25 -4.23 -4.61
C ILE A 106 5.46 -3.93 -5.50
N THR A 107 5.55 -4.62 -6.62
CA THR A 107 6.46 -4.38 -7.75
C THR A 107 5.79 -4.89 -9.03
N ILE A 108 6.44 -4.72 -10.18
CA ILE A 108 6.05 -5.36 -11.45
C ILE A 108 7.02 -6.47 -11.86
N GLU A 109 8.11 -6.63 -11.12
CA GLU A 109 9.10 -7.68 -11.32
C GLU A 109 9.19 -8.56 -10.07
N GLU A 110 9.17 -9.90 -10.27
CA GLU A 110 9.19 -10.86 -9.19
C GLU A 110 10.47 -10.74 -8.35
N GLU A 111 11.62 -10.61 -9.01
CA GLU A 111 12.92 -10.50 -8.36
C GLU A 111 13.01 -9.29 -7.43
N GLU A 112 12.37 -8.18 -7.80
CA GLU A 112 12.29 -6.98 -6.97
C GLU A 112 11.44 -7.23 -5.73
N ALA A 113 10.29 -7.89 -5.87
CA ALA A 113 9.42 -8.24 -4.75
C ALA A 113 10.12 -9.18 -3.76
N VAL A 114 10.78 -10.22 -4.27
CA VAL A 114 11.57 -11.17 -3.48
C VAL A 114 12.73 -10.47 -2.77
N SER A 115 13.42 -9.57 -3.47
CA SER A 115 14.54 -8.80 -2.91
C SER A 115 14.06 -7.90 -1.77
N LEU A 116 12.97 -7.15 -1.98
CA LEU A 116 12.36 -6.28 -0.98
C LEU A 116 12.00 -7.06 0.29
N ALA A 117 11.26 -8.15 0.14
CA ALA A 117 10.84 -9.00 1.25
C ALA A 117 12.02 -9.63 1.99
N ARG A 118 13.03 -10.14 1.26
CA ARG A 118 14.21 -10.77 1.83
C ARG A 118 15.06 -9.79 2.64
N ILE A 119 15.30 -8.59 2.11
CA ILE A 119 16.08 -7.56 2.82
C ILE A 119 15.33 -7.13 4.09
N ALA A 120 14.04 -6.85 3.99
CA ALA A 120 13.21 -6.48 5.14
C ALA A 120 13.26 -7.56 6.23
N LYS A 121 13.04 -8.83 5.85
CA LYS A 121 13.11 -9.97 6.77
C LYS A 121 14.49 -10.13 7.40
N TYR A 122 15.56 -10.07 6.61
CA TYR A 122 16.94 -10.23 7.12
C TYR A 122 17.31 -9.15 8.13
N LYS A 123 16.89 -7.92 7.88
CA LYS A 123 17.16 -6.78 8.77
C LYS A 123 16.14 -6.60 9.89
N GLY A 124 15.09 -7.41 9.94
CA GLY A 124 14.00 -7.26 10.92
C GLY A 124 13.18 -5.97 10.73
N ILE A 125 13.09 -5.44 9.50
CA ILE A 125 12.36 -4.22 9.20
C ILE A 125 10.88 -4.57 8.98
N PRO A 126 9.94 -3.94 9.70
CA PRO A 126 8.51 -4.08 9.41
C PRO A 126 8.19 -3.63 7.99
N LEU A 127 7.67 -4.55 7.20
CA LEU A 127 7.21 -4.33 5.82
C LEU A 127 5.78 -4.84 5.70
N CYS A 128 4.88 -3.99 5.25
CA CYS A 128 3.51 -4.37 4.92
C CYS A 128 3.07 -3.68 3.62
N GLY A 129 1.95 -4.09 3.08
CA GLY A 129 1.42 -3.49 1.85
C GLY A 129 0.52 -4.44 1.07
N GLY A 130 0.38 -4.14 -0.21
CA GLY A 130 -0.48 -4.88 -1.12
C GLY A 130 -1.89 -4.32 -1.23
N SER A 131 -2.83 -5.15 -1.68
CA SER A 131 -4.21 -4.75 -1.93
C SER A 131 -5.07 -4.81 -0.66
N CYS A 132 -5.82 -3.76 -0.39
CA CYS A 132 -6.83 -3.76 0.68
C CYS A 132 -8.05 -4.65 0.36
N CYS A 133 -8.20 -5.14 -0.88
CA CYS A 133 -9.37 -5.91 -1.31
C CYS A 133 -9.50 -7.26 -0.58
N GLY A 134 -8.39 -7.86 -0.12
CA GLY A 134 -8.43 -9.04 0.73
C GLY A 134 -9.08 -8.81 2.11
N GLY A 135 -8.98 -7.57 2.64
CA GLY A 135 -9.52 -7.19 3.93
C GLY A 135 -11.02 -6.84 3.96
N VAL A 136 -11.69 -6.80 2.79
CA VAL A 136 -13.11 -6.45 2.75
C VAL A 136 -13.97 -7.53 3.41
N THR A 137 -15.06 -7.11 4.07
CA THR A 137 -15.92 -8.01 4.86
C THR A 137 -16.41 -9.24 4.08
N ALA A 138 -16.73 -9.05 2.79
CA ALA A 138 -17.18 -10.15 1.93
C ALA A 138 -16.09 -11.22 1.73
N ALA A 139 -14.82 -10.80 1.45
CA ALA A 139 -13.71 -11.73 1.30
C ALA A 139 -13.42 -12.47 2.60
N GLN A 140 -13.41 -11.77 3.74
CA GLN A 140 -13.22 -12.36 5.06
C GLN A 140 -14.35 -13.33 5.44
N SER A 141 -15.58 -13.06 5.03
CA SER A 141 -16.71 -13.97 5.25
C SER A 141 -16.56 -15.24 4.40
N LEU A 142 -16.17 -15.11 3.13
CA LEU A 142 -15.91 -16.25 2.26
C LEU A 142 -14.73 -17.10 2.76
N LYS A 143 -13.64 -16.47 3.22
CA LYS A 143 -12.52 -17.16 3.86
C LYS A 143 -12.97 -18.06 5.02
N LYS A 144 -13.84 -17.53 5.90
CA LYS A 144 -14.38 -18.30 7.03
C LYS A 144 -15.23 -19.49 6.55
N LEU A 145 -16.05 -19.30 5.51
CA LEU A 145 -16.87 -20.36 4.93
C LEU A 145 -16.03 -21.46 4.28
N VAL A 146 -14.94 -21.10 3.60
CA VAL A 146 -14.01 -22.06 3.00
C VAL A 146 -13.28 -22.86 4.07
N ALA A 147 -12.80 -22.16 5.12
CA ALA A 147 -12.05 -22.79 6.22
C ALA A 147 -12.91 -23.69 7.13
N HIS A 148 -14.22 -23.42 7.20
CA HIS A 148 -15.15 -24.13 8.07
C HIS A 148 -16.38 -24.64 7.27
N PRO A 149 -16.25 -25.78 6.57
CA PRO A 149 -17.35 -26.39 5.83
C PRO A 149 -18.56 -26.63 6.73
N THR A 150 -19.74 -26.39 6.20
CA THR A 150 -21.01 -26.67 6.89
C THR A 150 -21.77 -27.75 6.14
N GLU A 151 -22.69 -28.45 6.83
CA GLU A 151 -23.56 -29.47 6.19
C GLU A 151 -24.33 -28.88 5.00
N ARG A 152 -24.69 -27.59 5.05
CA ARG A 152 -25.44 -26.91 3.99
C ARG A 152 -24.57 -26.57 2.77
N LEU A 153 -23.32 -26.20 2.97
CA LEU A 153 -22.41 -25.74 1.90
C LEU A 153 -21.49 -26.82 1.39
N GLY A 154 -21.23 -27.85 2.22
CA GLY A 154 -20.27 -28.89 1.89
C GLY A 154 -18.83 -28.35 1.87
N ILE A 155 -17.95 -29.09 1.20
CA ILE A 155 -16.54 -28.72 1.00
C ILE A 155 -16.42 -27.90 -0.27
N VAL A 156 -15.80 -26.73 -0.16
CA VAL A 156 -15.50 -25.87 -1.31
C VAL A 156 -14.31 -26.48 -2.07
N THR A 157 -14.49 -26.80 -3.33
CA THR A 157 -13.48 -27.44 -4.20
C THR A 157 -12.82 -26.45 -5.18
N GLY A 158 -13.29 -25.24 -5.25
CA GLY A 158 -12.74 -24.21 -6.12
C GLY A 158 -13.59 -22.96 -6.17
N GLY A 159 -13.08 -21.94 -6.88
CA GLY A 159 -13.79 -20.68 -7.04
C GLY A 159 -13.19 -19.83 -8.17
N THR A 160 -13.90 -18.76 -8.51
CA THR A 160 -13.47 -17.80 -9.52
C THR A 160 -13.60 -16.38 -8.98
N VAL A 161 -12.58 -15.56 -9.19
CA VAL A 161 -12.59 -14.12 -8.90
C VAL A 161 -12.58 -13.37 -10.22
N VAL A 162 -13.56 -12.49 -10.42
CA VAL A 162 -13.74 -11.75 -11.69
C VAL A 162 -13.81 -10.26 -11.40
N ALA A 163 -13.03 -9.48 -12.14
CA ALA A 163 -13.12 -8.04 -12.19
C ALA A 163 -12.64 -7.50 -13.53
N PRO A 164 -13.07 -6.28 -13.93
CA PRO A 164 -12.54 -5.64 -15.12
C PRO A 164 -11.06 -5.28 -14.93
N ILE A 165 -10.25 -5.60 -15.94
CA ILE A 165 -8.82 -5.25 -15.97
C ILE A 165 -8.51 -4.54 -17.29
N ASN A 166 -7.80 -3.42 -17.20
CA ASN A 166 -7.15 -2.84 -18.37
C ASN A 166 -5.79 -3.51 -18.57
N MET A 167 -5.69 -4.32 -19.64
CA MET A 167 -4.50 -5.09 -19.95
C MET A 167 -3.33 -4.26 -20.48
N ARG A 168 -3.59 -2.99 -20.85
CA ARG A 168 -2.57 -2.05 -21.33
C ARG A 168 -2.81 -0.67 -20.73
N ASN A 169 -1.88 -0.23 -19.90
CA ASN A 169 -1.91 1.09 -19.26
C ASN A 169 -0.48 1.52 -18.89
N GLU A 170 -0.29 2.79 -18.66
CA GLU A 170 1.02 3.39 -18.32
C GLU A 170 1.54 3.06 -16.90
N TYR A 171 0.78 2.30 -16.09
CA TYR A 171 1.09 2.03 -14.68
C TYR A 171 1.54 0.60 -14.40
N GLY A 172 1.95 -0.13 -15.44
CA GLY A 172 2.41 -1.52 -15.32
C GLY A 172 1.43 -2.53 -15.88
N ASP A 173 0.58 -2.12 -16.82
CA ASP A 173 -0.27 -3.00 -17.63
C ASP A 173 -1.14 -3.95 -16.78
N PHE A 174 -1.02 -5.25 -17.03
CA PHE A 174 -1.73 -6.28 -16.31
C PHE A 174 -1.54 -6.19 -14.78
N PHE A 175 -0.33 -5.88 -14.30
CA PHE A 175 -0.01 -5.85 -12.87
C PHE A 175 -0.73 -4.76 -12.09
N PHE A 176 -1.17 -3.69 -12.74
CA PHE A 176 -1.79 -2.55 -12.06
C PHE A 176 -3.09 -2.90 -11.34
N TYR A 177 -3.90 -3.81 -11.87
CA TYR A 177 -5.16 -4.24 -11.26
C TYR A 177 -5.25 -5.73 -10.93
N SER A 178 -4.52 -6.61 -11.64
CA SER A 178 -4.63 -8.07 -11.46
C SER A 178 -4.34 -8.52 -10.05
N GLN A 179 -3.45 -7.86 -9.34
CA GLN A 179 -3.10 -8.22 -7.97
C GLN A 179 -4.26 -8.07 -6.98
N HIS A 180 -5.28 -7.23 -7.26
CA HIS A 180 -6.49 -7.21 -6.43
C HIS A 180 -7.20 -8.56 -6.48
N LEU A 181 -7.30 -9.16 -7.66
CA LEU A 181 -7.91 -10.46 -7.87
C LEU A 181 -7.09 -11.57 -7.22
N VAL A 182 -5.79 -11.56 -7.44
CA VAL A 182 -4.85 -12.52 -6.84
C VAL A 182 -4.90 -12.43 -5.32
N GLN A 183 -4.87 -11.22 -4.75
CA GLN A 183 -4.95 -11.03 -3.30
C GLN A 183 -6.26 -11.57 -2.71
N ILE A 184 -7.41 -11.31 -3.35
CA ILE A 184 -8.70 -11.85 -2.92
C ILE A 184 -8.68 -13.38 -2.98
N MET A 185 -8.17 -13.95 -4.07
CA MET A 185 -8.09 -15.41 -4.25
C MET A 185 -7.24 -16.06 -3.16
N LEU A 186 -6.03 -15.53 -2.95
CA LEU A 186 -5.12 -16.04 -1.93
C LEU A 186 -5.69 -15.85 -0.51
N GLU A 187 -6.38 -14.75 -0.25
CA GLU A 187 -7.00 -14.51 1.05
C GLU A 187 -8.13 -15.50 1.35
N ILE A 188 -8.92 -15.88 0.35
CA ILE A 188 -10.05 -16.80 0.53
C ILE A 188 -9.60 -18.27 0.57
N PHE A 189 -8.70 -18.67 -0.32
CA PHE A 189 -8.33 -20.07 -0.51
C PHE A 189 -7.01 -20.49 0.15
N GLY A 190 -6.21 -19.51 0.60
CA GLY A 190 -4.89 -19.76 1.21
C GLY A 190 -3.74 -19.49 0.25
N TYR A 191 -2.53 -19.69 0.79
CA TYR A 191 -1.26 -19.42 0.09
C TYR A 191 -0.51 -20.70 -0.29
N ASP A 192 -1.12 -21.86 -0.07
CA ASP A 192 -0.55 -23.19 -0.33
C ASP A 192 -0.97 -23.73 -1.72
#